data_d1ef05c3cbd3ad0b9514aa6c85911602
#
_entry.id   d1ef05c3cbd3ad0b9514aa6c85911602
#
_cell.length_a   1.000
_cell.length_b   1.000
_cell.length_c   1.000
_cell.angle_alpha   90.00
_cell.angle_beta   90.00
_cell.angle_gamma   90.00
#
_symmetry.space_group_name_H-M   'P 1'
#
loop_
_entity.id
_entity.type
_entity.pdbx_description
1 polymer ?
#
loop_
_entity_poly.entity_id
_entity_poly.type
_entity_poly.pdbx_seq_one_letter_code
_entity_poly.pdbx_strand_id
1 'polypeptide(L)'
;MVKVVSAENFNSFIATGLVLIDFFAEWCGPCKMLTPVLESLEAEVSSVLIGKVNIDDHPAPAEQYGVSSIPTLILFKDGKEVDRVVGLKDKDSLIRLINQHS
;
A
#
# COMPACT_ATOMS: atom_id res chain seq x y z
N MET A 1 1.29 13.74 -1.80
CA MET A 1 2.18 12.98 -0.95
C MET A 1 1.47 11.79 -0.33
N VAL A 2 2.06 10.61 -0.42
CA VAL A 2 1.45 9.39 0.13
C VAL A 2 1.43 9.48 1.65
N LYS A 3 0.28 9.17 2.27
CA LYS A 3 0.11 9.28 3.71
C LYS A 3 0.81 8.15 4.45
N VAL A 4 1.45 8.49 5.58
CA VAL A 4 2.00 7.49 6.49
C VAL A 4 0.91 7.06 7.45
N VAL A 5 0.68 5.76 7.54
CA VAL A 5 -0.41 5.16 8.32
C VAL A 5 0.18 4.45 9.53
N SER A 6 -0.39 4.71 10.71
CA SER A 6 0.04 4.07 11.95
C SER A 6 -0.78 2.82 12.24
N ALA A 7 -0.30 2.01 13.20
CA ALA A 7 -1.07 0.86 13.69
C ALA A 7 -2.42 1.31 14.24
N GLU A 8 -2.45 2.47 14.91
CA GLU A 8 -3.65 2.99 15.56
C GLU A 8 -4.74 3.40 14.57
N ASN A 9 -4.35 3.96 13.41
CA ASN A 9 -5.34 4.42 12.42
C ASN A 9 -5.49 3.51 11.21
N PHE A 10 -4.83 2.35 11.21
CA PHE A 10 -4.83 1.46 10.05
C PHE A 10 -6.24 1.03 9.66
N ASN A 11 -7.02 0.52 10.62
CA ASN A 11 -8.35 0.00 10.33
C ASN A 11 -9.30 1.08 9.80
N SER A 12 -9.23 2.29 10.36
CA SER A 12 -10.06 3.39 9.87
C SER A 12 -9.60 3.86 8.49
N PHE A 13 -8.29 3.81 8.22
CA PHE A 13 -7.74 4.24 6.94
C PHE A 13 -8.22 3.36 5.78
N ILE A 14 -8.30 2.03 5.99
CA ILE A 14 -8.70 1.09 4.95
C ILE A 14 -10.22 0.87 4.86
N ALA A 15 -11.01 1.49 5.75
CA ALA A 15 -12.40 1.08 6.01
C ALA A 15 -13.35 1.24 4.82
N THR A 16 -13.16 2.23 3.96
CA THR A 16 -14.10 2.53 2.87
C THR A 16 -13.37 2.77 1.57
N GLY A 17 -13.98 2.33 0.47
CA GLY A 17 -13.47 2.54 -0.88
C GLY A 17 -12.24 1.72 -1.18
N LEU A 18 -11.56 2.10 -2.27
CA LEU A 18 -10.31 1.45 -2.67
C LEU A 18 -9.12 2.09 -1.98
N VAL A 19 -8.33 1.28 -1.30
CA VAL A 19 -7.15 1.74 -0.56
C VAL A 19 -5.98 0.82 -0.86
N LEU A 20 -4.88 1.40 -1.30
CA LEU A 20 -3.63 0.68 -1.54
C LEU A 20 -2.66 0.97 -0.40
N ILE A 21 -2.19 -0.07 0.27
CA ILE A 21 -1.24 0.04 1.38
C ILE A 21 0.09 -0.53 0.97
N ASP A 22 1.16 0.26 1.14
CA ASP A 22 2.54 -0.14 0.93
C ASP A 22 3.20 -0.44 2.27
N PHE A 23 3.53 -1.69 2.51
CA PHE A 23 4.30 -2.10 3.69
C PHE A 23 5.78 -1.99 3.37
N PHE A 24 6.51 -1.17 4.12
CA PHE A 24 7.89 -0.83 3.81
C PHE A 24 8.76 -0.75 5.08
N ALA A 25 10.08 -0.60 4.87
CA ALA A 25 11.02 -0.26 5.93
C ALA A 25 12.05 0.74 5.39
N GLU A 26 12.61 1.54 6.27
CA GLU A 26 13.59 2.57 5.89
C GLU A 26 14.87 1.99 5.27
N TRP A 27 15.28 0.79 5.71
CA TRP A 27 16.49 0.13 5.22
C TRP A 27 16.29 -0.60 3.89
N CYS A 28 15.11 -0.62 3.36
CA CYS A 28 14.75 -1.42 2.19
C CYS A 28 14.97 -0.63 0.90
N GLY A 29 15.95 -1.04 0.10
CA GLY A 29 16.27 -0.38 -1.17
C GLY A 29 15.11 -0.37 -2.17
N PRO A 30 14.49 -1.53 -2.48
CA PRO A 30 13.34 -1.56 -3.39
C PRO A 30 12.16 -0.73 -2.89
N CYS A 31 11.95 -0.63 -1.57
CA CYS A 31 10.91 0.22 -1.01
C CYS A 31 11.15 1.69 -1.35
N LYS A 32 12.40 2.14 -1.30
CA LYS A 32 12.75 3.52 -1.65
C LYS A 32 12.52 3.78 -3.13
N MET A 33 12.78 2.79 -3.98
CA MET A 33 12.55 2.91 -5.43
C MET A 33 11.06 2.97 -5.75
N LEU A 34 10.21 2.40 -4.91
CA LEU A 34 8.77 2.40 -5.11
C LEU A 34 8.14 3.76 -4.77
N THR A 35 8.76 4.55 -3.90
CA THR A 35 8.21 5.84 -3.45
C THR A 35 7.80 6.77 -4.60
N PRO A 36 8.67 7.07 -5.59
CA PRO A 36 8.24 7.93 -6.69
C PRO A 36 7.14 7.31 -7.56
N VAL A 37 7.10 5.98 -7.66
CA VAL A 37 6.02 5.29 -8.37
C VAL A 37 4.68 5.54 -7.69
N LEU A 38 4.64 5.40 -6.37
CA LEU A 38 3.40 5.62 -5.60
C LEU A 38 2.96 7.08 -5.65
N GLU A 39 3.90 8.02 -5.60
CA GLU A 39 3.57 9.45 -5.69
C GLU A 39 3.02 9.81 -7.06
N SER A 40 3.60 9.25 -8.11
CA SER A 40 3.09 9.41 -9.47
C SER A 40 1.70 8.80 -9.62
N LEU A 41 1.49 7.62 -9.04
CA LEU A 41 0.20 6.94 -9.05
C LEU A 41 -0.87 7.77 -8.34
N GLU A 42 -0.54 8.30 -7.16
CA GLU A 42 -1.45 9.15 -6.39
C GLU A 42 -1.88 10.39 -7.17
N ALA A 43 -0.94 11.01 -7.87
CA ALA A 43 -1.21 12.20 -8.67
C ALA A 43 -2.10 11.89 -9.88
N GLU A 44 -2.02 10.69 -10.43
CA GLU A 44 -2.69 10.32 -11.67
C GLU A 44 -4.05 9.64 -11.46
N VAL A 45 -4.20 8.85 -10.38
CA VAL A 45 -5.39 8.04 -10.13
C VAL A 45 -6.07 8.53 -8.86
N SER A 46 -7.21 9.20 -9.02
CA SER A 46 -7.94 9.78 -7.88
C SER A 46 -8.90 8.80 -7.21
N SER A 47 -9.16 7.65 -7.82
CA SER A 47 -10.13 6.67 -7.32
C SER A 47 -9.59 5.77 -6.21
N VAL A 48 -8.31 5.87 -5.88
CA VAL A 48 -7.68 5.05 -4.86
C VAL A 48 -6.99 5.95 -3.83
N LEU A 49 -7.15 5.61 -2.56
CA LEU A 49 -6.40 6.23 -1.47
C LEU A 49 -5.14 5.42 -1.25
N ILE A 50 -4.00 6.09 -1.15
CA ILE A 50 -2.71 5.40 -0.98
C ILE A 50 -2.09 5.77 0.35
N GLY A 51 -1.71 4.75 1.12
CA GLY A 51 -1.00 4.91 2.37
C GLY A 51 0.18 3.97 2.45
N LYS A 52 1.11 4.26 3.37
CA LYS A 52 2.25 3.39 3.61
C LYS A 52 2.45 3.15 5.10
N VAL A 53 2.84 1.93 5.44
CA VAL A 53 3.05 1.48 6.82
C VAL A 53 4.50 1.05 6.97
N ASN A 54 5.21 1.70 7.90
CA ASN A 54 6.56 1.28 8.28
C ASN A 54 6.44 0.07 9.22
N ILE A 55 6.91 -1.09 8.78
CA ILE A 55 6.74 -2.33 9.54
C ILE A 55 7.59 -2.38 10.81
N ASP A 56 8.66 -1.58 10.89
CA ASP A 56 9.48 -1.51 12.10
C ASP A 56 8.80 -0.69 13.18
N ASP A 57 8.15 0.42 12.79
CA ASP A 57 7.43 1.29 13.72
C ASP A 57 6.06 0.70 14.08
N HIS A 58 5.41 0.04 13.13
CA HIS A 58 4.05 -0.47 13.27
C HIS A 58 3.95 -1.90 12.74
N PRO A 59 4.47 -2.89 13.50
CA PRO A 59 4.49 -4.28 13.00
C PRO A 59 3.13 -4.96 12.97
N ALA A 60 2.18 -4.52 13.78
CA ALA A 60 0.90 -5.23 13.94
C ALA A 60 0.11 -5.40 12.64
N PRO A 61 -0.07 -4.35 11.80
CA PRO A 61 -0.80 -4.55 10.53
C PRO A 61 -0.11 -5.54 9.59
N ALA A 62 1.23 -5.53 9.54
CA ALA A 62 1.96 -6.47 8.70
C ALA A 62 1.77 -7.90 9.18
N GLU A 63 1.80 -8.11 10.50
CA GLU A 63 1.56 -9.43 11.08
C GLU A 63 0.14 -9.90 10.83
N GLN A 64 -0.83 -9.01 10.98
CA GLN A 64 -2.24 -9.32 10.77
C GLN A 64 -2.51 -9.84 9.37
N TYR A 65 -1.85 -9.27 8.36
CA TYR A 65 -2.07 -9.63 6.96
C TYR A 65 -1.00 -10.57 6.40
N GLY A 66 -0.14 -11.11 7.28
CA GLY A 66 0.86 -12.10 6.88
C GLY A 66 1.91 -11.55 5.92
N VAL A 67 2.30 -10.30 6.07
CA VAL A 67 3.34 -9.67 5.25
C VAL A 67 4.70 -10.18 5.72
N SER A 68 5.39 -10.95 4.86
CA SER A 68 6.70 -11.52 5.19
C SER A 68 7.84 -10.95 4.35
N SER A 69 7.51 -10.26 3.27
CA SER A 69 8.50 -9.64 2.37
C SER A 69 8.11 -8.20 2.12
N ILE A 70 9.10 -7.33 1.92
CA ILE A 70 8.84 -5.93 1.60
C ILE A 70 9.61 -5.52 0.34
N PRO A 71 9.02 -4.60 -0.46
CA PRO A 71 7.69 -4.02 -0.26
C PRO A 71 6.59 -5.03 -0.58
N THR A 72 5.50 -4.97 0.16
CA THR A 72 4.26 -5.66 -0.18
C THR A 72 3.18 -4.61 -0.30
N LEU A 73 2.44 -4.65 -1.41
CA LEU A 73 1.32 -3.77 -1.65
C LEU A 73 0.04 -4.58 -1.53
N ILE A 74 -0.86 -4.15 -0.66
CA ILE A 74 -2.16 -4.80 -0.49
C ILE A 74 -3.24 -3.81 -0.89
N LEU A 75 -4.15 -4.25 -1.77
CA LEU A 75 -5.30 -3.46 -2.17
C LEU A 75 -6.50 -3.89 -1.34
N PHE A 76 -7.12 -2.92 -0.68
CA PHE A 76 -8.33 -3.12 0.11
C PHE A 76 -9.51 -2.49 -0.59
N LYS A 77 -10.68 -3.11 -0.45
CA LYS A 77 -11.95 -2.55 -0.88
C LYS A 77 -12.94 -2.67 0.27
N ASP A 78 -13.38 -1.52 0.78
CA ASP A 78 -14.31 -1.44 1.91
C ASP A 78 -13.82 -2.27 3.11
N GLY A 79 -12.54 -2.15 3.42
CA GLY A 79 -11.91 -2.78 4.58
C GLY A 79 -11.42 -4.21 4.37
N LYS A 80 -11.63 -4.79 3.18
CA LYS A 80 -11.23 -6.18 2.92
C LYS A 80 -10.13 -6.24 1.87
N GLU A 81 -9.15 -7.10 2.11
CA GLU A 81 -8.10 -7.36 1.12
C GLU A 81 -8.72 -8.02 -0.11
N VAL A 82 -8.51 -7.40 -1.28
CA VAL A 82 -8.99 -7.95 -2.55
C VAL A 82 -7.86 -8.39 -3.47
N ASP A 83 -6.63 -7.88 -3.24
CA ASP A 83 -5.48 -8.28 -4.04
C ASP A 83 -4.20 -7.88 -3.33
N ARG A 84 -3.06 -8.49 -3.73
CA ARG A 84 -1.75 -8.07 -3.23
C ARG A 84 -0.67 -8.40 -4.25
N VAL A 85 0.39 -7.60 -4.23
CA VAL A 85 1.60 -7.87 -5.01
C VAL A 85 2.83 -7.67 -4.12
N VAL A 86 3.87 -8.44 -4.36
CA VAL A 86 5.11 -8.39 -3.60
C VAL A 86 6.23 -7.90 -4.52
N GLY A 87 7.05 -6.99 -4.00
CA GLY A 87 8.20 -6.47 -4.72
C GLY A 87 7.91 -5.18 -5.46
N LEU A 88 8.95 -4.66 -6.10
CA LEU A 88 8.87 -3.42 -6.87
C LEU A 88 8.03 -3.63 -8.12
N LYS A 89 7.05 -2.77 -8.33
CA LYS A 89 6.16 -2.78 -9.49
C LYS A 89 6.17 -1.42 -10.17
N ASP A 90 5.96 -1.40 -11.48
CA ASP A 90 5.83 -0.15 -12.19
C ASP A 90 4.41 0.42 -12.05
N LYS A 91 4.26 1.70 -12.42
CA LYS A 91 2.99 2.40 -12.29
C LYS A 91 1.87 1.74 -13.10
N ASP A 92 2.17 1.32 -14.34
CA ASP A 92 1.15 0.73 -15.21
C ASP A 92 0.61 -0.58 -14.64
N SER A 93 1.47 -1.40 -14.04
CA SER A 93 1.04 -2.63 -13.36
C SER A 93 0.08 -2.32 -12.22
N LEU A 94 0.37 -1.28 -11.45
CA LEU A 94 -0.48 -0.88 -10.32
C LEU A 94 -1.81 -0.29 -10.79
N ILE A 95 -1.80 0.46 -11.87
CA ILE A 95 -3.04 0.97 -12.48
C ILE A 95 -3.94 -0.18 -12.92
N ARG A 96 -3.36 -1.19 -13.56
CA ARG A 96 -4.13 -2.38 -13.97
C ARG A 96 -4.72 -3.10 -12.78
N LEU A 97 -3.94 -3.26 -11.71
CA LEU A 97 -4.39 -3.90 -10.47
C LEU A 97 -5.60 -3.15 -9.89
N ILE A 98 -5.49 -1.84 -9.78
CA ILE A 98 -6.56 -0.99 -9.24
C ILE A 98 -7.81 -1.10 -10.12
N ASN A 99 -7.64 -1.03 -11.44
CA ASN A 99 -8.77 -1.07 -12.37
C ASN A 99 -9.52 -2.41 -12.34
N GLN A 100 -8.84 -3.50 -12.02
CA GLN A 100 -9.49 -4.82 -11.89
C GLN A 100 -10.50 -4.85 -10.75
N HIS A 101 -10.38 -3.95 -9.77
CA HIS A 101 -11.22 -3.93 -8.57
C HIS A 101 -12.07 -2.67 -8.43
N SER A 102 -12.03 -1.81 -9.43
CA SER A 102 -12.80 -0.55 -9.41
C SER A 102 -14.26 -0.74 -9.70
#